data_7d463be019ec77e805c7a5679f26b19b
#
_entry.id   7d463be019ec77e805c7a5679f26b19b
#
_cell.length_a   1.000
_cell.length_b   1.000
_cell.length_c   1.000
_cell.angle_alpha   90.00
_cell.angle_beta   90.00
_cell.angle_gamma   90.00
#
_symmetry.space_group_name_H-M   'P 1'
#
loop_
_entity.id
_entity.type
_entity.pdbx_description
1 polymer ?
#
loop_
_entity_poly.entity_id
_entity_poly.type
_entity_poly.pdbx_seq_one_letter_code
_entity_poly.pdbx_strand_id
1 'polypeptide(L)'
;MPHSDEQGSLGAKELWRPSSREKTQIYDFMSKVGQKYDIPLKDYNALWQWSISEPAKFWEEIWHYTQIKAHRPYKQNLLYPANAPDENDVAIIGATEADREFISWKELRERVRQCANALKEAGLQTNDRVAGFVGNHANTVVAMLATTSIGAYWTGVSPDTGVHAVLERLKQIEPKILFADHASLYNGKVHGSHAKVREIVADLPFLEVLVVFETAKDVDFKFEGVRPANGKVVTYNDFQSAVQNESASLEFASLPPDHPVYILYSSGTTGAPKPIVHGSLGTLLQHKKEHLLHCDLRPGDRLFYFTTTTWMMWHWLVSGLASGATIVLYDGSPFRPFDVEGGNGEMAMPRLIEELQITHFGTSAKYLSVLEQAALNPSKHAHRPVSLSTLKAIFSTGSPLAPSTFEYVYASIHPDIMLGSITGGTDILSLFCSGCPILPVYKGEIQCRSLGMAVTAFDPAGNDISASGEPGDLVCTVPFPAQPVMFWPPGPKGLEKYRKSYFDVFGPNIWHHGDFVRVNPVTGGVVMLGRSDGVLKPSGVRFGSAEIYNVLLKHFADEIEDSLCVGRRREGIDSDETVVLFVKLSLASPLPCQSSRAGFSPSFAKSSVLVMFLASSILVLRSQ
;
A
#
# COMPACT_ATOMS: atom_id res chain seq x y z
N MET A 1 -21.46 -41.70 -3.24
CA MET A 1 -20.65 -42.08 -2.10
C MET A 1 -19.21 -41.73 -2.37
N PRO A 2 -18.48 -41.08 -1.48
CA PRO A 2 -18.88 -40.28 -0.35
C PRO A 2 -18.62 -38.77 -0.59
N HIS A 3 -19.62 -37.96 -0.29
CA HIS A 3 -19.46 -36.54 -0.06
C HIS A 3 -19.21 -36.38 1.43
N SER A 4 -18.02 -36.03 1.84
CA SER A 4 -17.76 -35.55 3.18
C SER A 4 -16.47 -34.73 3.19
N ASP A 5 -16.52 -33.60 3.89
CA ASP A 5 -15.42 -32.88 4.51
C ASP A 5 -14.70 -31.74 3.75
N GLU A 6 -15.47 -30.79 3.18
CA GLU A 6 -14.96 -29.42 3.04
C GLU A 6 -15.67 -28.39 3.94
N GLN A 7 -16.53 -28.83 4.83
CA GLN A 7 -17.15 -27.98 5.86
C GLN A 7 -16.64 -28.41 7.22
N GLY A 8 -15.72 -27.61 7.81
CA GLY A 8 -15.42 -27.69 9.23
C GLY A 8 -13.98 -27.99 9.65
N SER A 9 -12.99 -28.10 8.78
CA SER A 9 -11.63 -28.20 9.25
C SER A 9 -10.97 -26.81 9.25
N LEU A 10 -10.63 -26.28 10.44
CA LEU A 10 -9.75 -25.12 10.66
C LEU A 10 -8.31 -25.38 10.16
N GLY A 11 -8.03 -26.53 9.54
CA GLY A 11 -6.74 -26.92 8.97
C GLY A 11 -6.53 -26.27 7.60
N ALA A 12 -5.93 -25.08 7.56
CA ALA A 12 -5.51 -24.46 6.31
C ALA A 12 -4.45 -25.29 5.61
N LYS A 13 -4.55 -25.43 4.27
CA LYS A 13 -3.56 -26.13 3.44
C LYS A 13 -2.26 -25.34 3.41
N GLU A 14 -1.17 -25.95 3.88
CA GLU A 14 0.18 -25.38 3.74
C GLU A 14 0.62 -25.44 2.27
N LEU A 15 1.12 -24.33 1.75
CA LEU A 15 1.59 -24.18 0.37
C LEU A 15 3.09 -23.98 0.26
N TRP A 16 3.70 -23.39 1.29
CA TRP A 16 5.15 -23.13 1.34
C TRP A 16 5.65 -23.09 2.78
N ARG A 17 6.91 -23.44 2.94
CA ARG A 17 7.63 -23.36 4.23
C ARG A 17 9.06 -22.90 3.99
N PRO A 18 9.60 -21.96 4.80
CA PRO A 18 10.98 -21.52 4.67
C PRO A 18 11.97 -22.66 4.93
N SER A 19 12.95 -22.78 4.05
CA SER A 19 14.01 -23.82 4.14
C SER A 19 15.10 -23.49 5.15
N SER A 20 15.32 -22.20 5.48
CA SER A 20 16.45 -21.71 6.29
C SER A 20 16.03 -20.55 7.18
N ARG A 21 15.13 -20.80 8.14
CA ARG A 21 14.60 -19.78 9.09
C ARG A 21 15.70 -19.05 9.86
N GLU A 22 16.73 -19.77 10.26
CA GLU A 22 17.86 -19.30 11.08
C GLU A 22 18.73 -18.26 10.37
N LYS A 23 18.63 -18.12 9.06
CA LYS A 23 19.38 -17.13 8.27
C LYS A 23 18.66 -15.79 8.15
N THR A 24 17.42 -15.69 8.64
CA THR A 24 16.60 -14.48 8.52
C THR A 24 16.89 -13.46 9.60
N GLN A 25 16.66 -12.19 9.31
CA GLN A 25 16.86 -11.10 10.27
C GLN A 25 15.90 -11.20 11.48
N ILE A 26 14.67 -11.67 11.27
CA ILE A 26 13.72 -11.86 12.37
C ILE A 26 14.18 -12.97 13.33
N TYR A 27 14.82 -14.03 12.84
CA TYR A 27 15.37 -15.09 13.69
C TYR A 27 16.57 -14.58 14.50
N ASP A 28 17.46 -13.81 13.87
CA ASP A 28 18.58 -13.15 14.55
C ASP A 28 18.07 -12.17 15.63
N PHE A 29 17.07 -11.35 15.30
CA PHE A 29 16.43 -10.45 16.26
C PHE A 29 15.84 -11.23 17.45
N MET A 30 15.05 -12.27 17.17
CA MET A 30 14.45 -13.13 18.19
C MET A 30 15.50 -13.75 19.11
N SER A 31 16.61 -14.22 18.56
CA SER A 31 17.71 -14.83 19.31
C SER A 31 18.41 -13.81 20.21
N LYS A 32 18.70 -12.60 19.69
CA LYS A 32 19.33 -11.51 20.46
C LYS A 32 18.47 -11.01 21.61
N VAL A 33 17.17 -10.82 21.34
CA VAL A 33 16.20 -10.42 22.36
C VAL A 33 16.05 -11.52 23.44
N GLY A 34 15.89 -12.77 23.02
CA GLY A 34 15.81 -13.91 23.92
C GLY A 34 17.01 -14.00 24.88
N GLN A 35 18.22 -13.82 24.34
CA GLN A 35 19.45 -13.80 25.13
C GLN A 35 19.54 -12.57 26.05
N LYS A 36 19.22 -11.37 25.53
CA LYS A 36 19.33 -10.12 26.29
C LYS A 36 18.42 -10.05 27.50
N TYR A 37 17.20 -10.57 27.38
CA TYR A 37 16.17 -10.50 28.43
C TYR A 37 16.00 -11.81 29.19
N ASP A 38 16.80 -12.83 28.86
CA ASP A 38 16.73 -14.20 29.47
C ASP A 38 15.30 -14.78 29.36
N ILE A 39 14.72 -14.72 28.15
CA ILE A 39 13.36 -15.22 27.87
C ILE A 39 13.36 -16.28 26.77
N PRO A 40 12.57 -17.35 26.90
CA PRO A 40 12.55 -18.45 25.94
C PRO A 40 11.65 -18.09 24.72
N LEU A 41 12.17 -17.35 23.76
CA LEU A 41 11.47 -17.05 22.50
C LEU A 41 11.63 -18.23 21.53
N LYS A 42 10.76 -19.24 21.65
CA LYS A 42 10.85 -20.48 20.88
C LYS A 42 10.34 -20.38 19.45
N ASP A 43 9.42 -19.47 19.19
CA ASP A 43 8.73 -19.31 17.92
C ASP A 43 8.24 -17.88 17.71
N TYR A 44 7.64 -17.63 16.54
CA TYR A 44 7.08 -16.33 16.20
C TYR A 44 6.02 -15.86 17.20
N ASN A 45 5.15 -16.75 17.64
CA ASN A 45 4.06 -16.36 18.54
C ASN A 45 4.60 -15.88 19.89
N ALA A 46 5.63 -16.55 20.44
CA ALA A 46 6.31 -16.10 21.66
C ALA A 46 6.95 -14.70 21.47
N LEU A 47 7.60 -14.46 20.33
CA LEU A 47 8.16 -13.16 20.00
C LEU A 47 7.06 -12.10 19.85
N TRP A 48 5.95 -12.42 19.14
CA TRP A 48 4.83 -11.50 18.99
C TRP A 48 4.18 -11.18 20.34
N GLN A 49 3.92 -12.18 21.18
CA GLN A 49 3.37 -11.94 22.51
C GLN A 49 4.27 -11.03 23.35
N TRP A 50 5.59 -11.27 23.35
CA TRP A 50 6.53 -10.39 24.02
C TRP A 50 6.50 -8.97 23.46
N SER A 51 6.40 -8.80 22.14
CA SER A 51 6.39 -7.50 21.49
C SER A 51 5.20 -6.63 21.86
N ILE A 52 4.06 -7.24 22.23
CA ILE A 52 2.84 -6.52 22.62
C ILE A 52 2.65 -6.43 24.16
N SER A 53 3.24 -7.34 24.92
CA SER A 53 3.22 -7.27 26.40
C SER A 53 4.30 -6.34 26.95
N GLU A 54 5.41 -6.16 26.25
CA GLU A 54 6.53 -5.30 26.62
C GLU A 54 6.81 -4.23 25.52
N PRO A 55 5.82 -3.41 25.13
CA PRO A 55 5.95 -2.56 23.96
C PRO A 55 7.10 -1.56 24.05
N ALA A 56 7.39 -1.01 25.22
CA ALA A 56 8.51 -0.07 25.40
C ALA A 56 9.87 -0.75 25.11
N LYS A 57 10.09 -1.95 25.63
CA LYS A 57 11.31 -2.73 25.37
C LYS A 57 11.39 -3.13 23.89
N PHE A 58 10.27 -3.61 23.33
CA PHE A 58 10.22 -4.02 21.94
C PHE A 58 10.61 -2.88 20.99
N TRP A 59 10.01 -1.70 21.13
CA TRP A 59 10.30 -0.56 20.23
C TRP A 59 11.70 0.03 20.47
N GLU A 60 12.25 -0.07 21.68
CA GLU A 60 13.66 0.23 21.96
C GLU A 60 14.59 -0.74 21.22
N GLU A 61 14.30 -2.05 21.24
CA GLU A 61 15.09 -3.03 20.51
C GLU A 61 14.96 -2.85 18.99
N ILE A 62 13.79 -2.53 18.48
CA ILE A 62 13.62 -2.16 17.05
C ILE A 62 14.47 -0.95 16.70
N TRP A 63 14.47 0.11 17.51
CA TRP A 63 15.31 1.27 17.31
C TRP A 63 16.80 0.88 17.14
N HIS A 64 17.31 0.08 18.07
CA HIS A 64 18.70 -0.33 18.05
C HIS A 64 19.01 -1.31 16.91
N TYR A 65 18.19 -2.33 16.74
CA TYR A 65 18.38 -3.34 15.70
C TYR A 65 18.34 -2.75 14.30
N THR A 66 17.42 -1.85 14.04
CA THR A 66 17.25 -1.17 12.75
C THR A 66 18.17 0.04 12.58
N GLN A 67 18.97 0.39 13.58
CA GLN A 67 19.98 1.45 13.55
C GLN A 67 19.43 2.83 13.17
N ILE A 68 18.29 3.21 13.73
CA ILE A 68 17.73 4.54 13.54
C ILE A 68 18.68 5.57 14.15
N LYS A 69 19.02 6.61 13.37
CA LYS A 69 19.88 7.71 13.79
C LYS A 69 19.06 8.90 14.25
N ALA A 70 19.44 9.50 15.38
CA ALA A 70 18.88 10.74 15.87
C ALA A 70 19.96 11.80 16.03
N HIS A 71 19.60 13.07 15.92
CA HIS A 71 20.51 14.20 16.10
C HIS A 71 21.09 14.24 17.53
N ARG A 72 20.30 13.87 18.53
CA ARG A 72 20.77 13.67 19.91
C ARG A 72 20.63 12.18 20.25
N PRO A 73 21.72 11.50 20.62
CA PRO A 73 21.63 10.08 20.98
C PRO A 73 20.76 9.91 22.22
N TYR A 74 19.85 8.94 22.14
CA TYR A 74 18.99 8.52 23.26
C TYR A 74 19.80 7.75 24.26
N LYS A 75 20.84 7.83 24.69
CA LYS A 75 21.65 7.23 25.75
C LYS A 75 22.99 6.60 25.40
N GLN A 76 23.36 6.31 24.18
CA GLN A 76 24.73 5.79 23.89
C GLN A 76 25.18 5.99 22.44
N ASN A 77 26.51 5.96 22.22
CA ASN A 77 27.18 6.14 20.95
C ASN A 77 26.61 5.24 19.85
N LEU A 78 26.02 5.86 18.84
CA LEU A 78 25.62 5.18 17.62
C LEU A 78 26.87 4.85 16.81
N LEU A 79 27.20 3.57 16.74
CA LEU A 79 28.16 3.06 15.78
C LEU A 79 27.56 3.18 14.38
N TYR A 80 28.36 3.60 13.40
CA TYR A 80 27.98 3.56 11.99
C TYR A 80 27.61 2.12 11.62
N PRO A 81 26.53 1.89 10.84
CA PRO A 81 26.19 0.55 10.41
C PRO A 81 27.36 -0.05 9.63
N ALA A 82 27.78 -1.24 10.00
CA ALA A 82 28.81 -1.99 9.30
C ALA A 82 28.42 -2.36 7.85
N ASN A 83 27.14 -2.15 7.47
CA ASN A 83 26.55 -2.55 6.20
C ASN A 83 25.87 -1.37 5.48
N ALA A 84 26.35 -0.14 5.62
CA ALA A 84 25.88 0.94 4.76
C ALA A 84 26.22 0.60 3.28
N PRO A 85 25.29 0.81 2.33
CA PRO A 85 25.58 0.63 0.91
C PRO A 85 26.78 1.50 0.48
N ASP A 86 27.57 1.03 -0.49
CA ASP A 86 28.59 1.87 -1.13
C ASP A 86 27.92 3.08 -1.78
N GLU A 87 28.57 4.23 -1.76
CA GLU A 87 28.00 5.46 -2.33
C GLU A 87 27.77 5.36 -3.84
N ASN A 88 28.45 4.45 -4.51
CA ASN A 88 28.32 4.18 -5.95
C ASN A 88 27.31 3.07 -6.26
N ASP A 89 26.83 2.33 -5.25
CA ASP A 89 25.76 1.37 -5.44
C ASP A 89 24.46 2.07 -5.85
N VAL A 90 23.61 1.34 -6.58
CA VAL A 90 22.34 1.86 -7.06
C VAL A 90 21.35 1.99 -5.89
N ALA A 91 20.85 3.19 -5.67
CA ALA A 91 19.78 3.49 -4.70
C ALA A 91 18.39 3.40 -5.34
N ILE A 92 18.24 3.96 -6.53
CA ILE A 92 16.96 4.03 -7.25
C ILE A 92 17.15 3.53 -8.68
N ILE A 93 16.23 2.68 -9.13
CA ILE A 93 16.00 2.38 -10.53
C ILE A 93 14.68 2.99 -10.93
N GLY A 94 14.70 4.05 -11.73
CA GLY A 94 13.53 4.59 -12.40
C GLY A 94 13.22 3.79 -13.66
N ALA A 95 12.00 3.33 -13.82
CA ALA A 95 11.58 2.57 -14.97
C ALA A 95 10.26 3.10 -15.53
N THR A 96 10.15 3.15 -16.84
CA THR A 96 8.90 3.39 -17.57
C THR A 96 8.63 2.19 -18.49
N GLU A 97 7.59 2.28 -19.28
CA GLU A 97 7.32 1.28 -20.33
C GLU A 97 8.47 1.15 -21.35
N ALA A 98 9.33 2.18 -21.50
CA ALA A 98 10.41 2.24 -22.49
C ALA A 98 11.81 2.43 -21.90
N ASP A 99 11.96 3.30 -20.91
CA ASP A 99 13.25 3.80 -20.44
C ASP A 99 13.61 3.26 -19.04
N ARG A 100 14.94 3.28 -18.74
CA ARG A 100 15.50 2.92 -17.42
C ARG A 100 16.49 3.99 -17.00
N GLU A 101 16.43 4.41 -15.74
CA GLU A 101 17.34 5.35 -15.08
C GLU A 101 17.93 4.69 -13.84
N PHE A 102 19.27 4.73 -13.68
CA PHE A 102 19.95 4.16 -12.52
C PHE A 102 20.63 5.30 -11.75
N ILE A 103 20.25 5.46 -10.49
CA ILE A 103 20.74 6.53 -9.63
C ILE A 103 21.49 5.92 -8.44
N SER A 104 22.76 6.29 -8.28
CA SER A 104 23.56 5.85 -7.14
C SER A 104 23.16 6.57 -5.84
N TRP A 105 23.58 6.04 -4.69
CA TRP A 105 23.39 6.71 -3.41
C TRP A 105 24.03 8.09 -3.35
N LYS A 106 25.21 8.24 -4.00
CA LYS A 106 25.90 9.52 -4.11
C LYS A 106 25.08 10.52 -4.93
N GLU A 107 24.60 10.09 -6.07
CA GLU A 107 23.80 10.93 -6.96
C GLU A 107 22.45 11.29 -6.33
N LEU A 108 21.76 10.35 -5.68
CA LEU A 108 20.52 10.63 -4.95
C LEU A 108 20.73 11.70 -3.89
N ARG A 109 21.80 11.58 -3.09
CA ARG A 109 22.15 12.56 -2.06
C ARG A 109 22.40 13.94 -2.65
N GLU A 110 23.11 14.01 -3.79
CA GLU A 110 23.38 15.26 -4.47
C GLU A 110 22.13 15.90 -5.06
N ARG A 111 21.27 15.12 -5.73
CA ARG A 111 19.99 15.63 -6.24
C ARG A 111 19.08 16.14 -5.11
N VAL A 112 19.02 15.43 -3.98
CA VAL A 112 18.25 15.88 -2.79
C VAL A 112 18.84 17.17 -2.22
N ARG A 113 20.18 17.30 -2.14
CA ARG A 113 20.86 18.52 -1.69
C ARG A 113 20.49 19.72 -2.55
N GLN A 114 20.58 19.59 -3.86
CA GLN A 114 20.25 20.65 -4.81
C GLN A 114 18.78 21.07 -4.68
N CYS A 115 17.86 20.12 -4.65
CA CYS A 115 16.44 20.39 -4.49
C CYS A 115 16.13 21.05 -3.14
N ALA A 116 16.75 20.60 -2.03
CA ALA A 116 16.55 21.18 -0.70
C ALA A 116 17.03 22.65 -0.65
N ASN A 117 18.16 22.95 -1.28
CA ASN A 117 18.66 24.32 -1.35
C ASN A 117 17.71 25.21 -2.19
N ALA A 118 17.22 24.71 -3.33
CA ALA A 118 16.24 25.43 -4.15
C ALA A 118 14.93 25.71 -3.40
N LEU A 119 14.45 24.72 -2.62
CA LEU A 119 13.27 24.88 -1.77
C LEU A 119 13.48 25.94 -0.68
N LYS A 120 14.66 25.96 -0.01
CA LYS A 120 15.01 26.97 0.98
C LYS A 120 15.06 28.37 0.36
N GLU A 121 15.66 28.54 -0.80
CA GLU A 121 15.69 29.83 -1.52
C GLU A 121 14.30 30.26 -2.04
N ALA A 122 13.42 29.31 -2.33
CA ALA A 122 12.02 29.59 -2.59
C ALA A 122 11.22 29.97 -1.34
N GLY A 123 11.87 30.04 -0.18
CA GLY A 123 11.27 30.46 1.10
C GLY A 123 10.54 29.35 1.83
N LEU A 124 10.75 28.07 1.49
CA LEU A 124 10.16 26.94 2.21
C LEU A 124 10.72 26.86 3.63
N GLN A 125 9.84 26.70 4.61
CA GLN A 125 10.19 26.61 6.02
C GLN A 125 9.65 25.32 6.65
N THR A 126 10.14 24.99 7.82
CA THR A 126 9.58 23.93 8.68
C THR A 126 8.07 24.17 8.90
N ASN A 127 7.27 23.11 8.82
CA ASN A 127 5.80 23.12 8.90
C ASN A 127 5.07 23.65 7.65
N ASP A 128 5.75 24.11 6.63
CA ASP A 128 5.10 24.37 5.34
C ASP A 128 4.63 23.05 4.68
N ARG A 129 3.71 23.15 3.74
CA ARG A 129 3.20 22.02 3.00
C ARG A 129 3.65 22.11 1.55
N VAL A 130 4.12 21.00 1.03
CA VAL A 130 4.51 20.81 -0.37
C VAL A 130 3.67 19.70 -0.96
N ALA A 131 3.11 19.95 -2.12
CA ALA A 131 2.32 18.95 -2.84
C ALA A 131 3.02 18.51 -4.13
N GLY A 132 2.76 17.26 -4.56
CA GLY A 132 3.12 16.75 -5.86
C GLY A 132 1.86 16.31 -6.62
N PHE A 133 1.68 16.78 -7.85
CA PHE A 133 0.80 16.20 -8.87
C PHE A 133 1.69 15.48 -9.87
N VAL A 134 2.20 14.31 -9.46
CA VAL A 134 3.41 13.68 -10.01
C VAL A 134 3.30 12.16 -10.09
N GLY A 135 3.94 11.56 -11.09
CA GLY A 135 4.08 10.13 -11.26
C GLY A 135 5.11 9.49 -10.34
N ASN A 136 5.29 8.18 -10.51
CA ASN A 136 6.20 7.37 -9.70
C ASN A 136 7.60 7.32 -10.31
N HIS A 137 8.33 8.43 -10.25
CA HIS A 137 9.68 8.56 -10.79
C HIS A 137 10.67 9.15 -9.76
N ALA A 138 11.96 9.10 -10.07
CA ALA A 138 13.04 9.48 -9.14
C ALA A 138 12.95 10.93 -8.64
N ASN A 139 12.59 11.89 -9.50
CA ASN A 139 12.46 13.29 -9.11
C ASN A 139 11.35 13.51 -8.06
N THR A 140 10.30 12.69 -8.06
CA THR A 140 9.27 12.70 -7.01
C THR A 140 9.87 12.31 -5.65
N VAL A 141 10.71 11.27 -5.62
CA VAL A 141 11.41 10.86 -4.40
C VAL A 141 12.39 11.93 -3.95
N VAL A 142 13.13 12.54 -4.88
CA VAL A 142 14.05 13.66 -4.57
C VAL A 142 13.29 14.84 -3.96
N ALA A 143 12.17 15.26 -4.56
CA ALA A 143 11.36 16.38 -4.06
C ALA A 143 10.78 16.09 -2.65
N MET A 144 10.32 14.86 -2.42
CA MET A 144 9.80 14.42 -1.12
C MET A 144 10.92 14.44 -0.05
N LEU A 145 12.10 13.84 -0.35
CA LEU A 145 13.23 13.79 0.58
C LEU A 145 13.76 15.20 0.88
N ALA A 146 13.86 16.06 -0.14
CA ALA A 146 14.27 17.44 0.01
C ALA A 146 13.29 18.24 0.89
N THR A 147 11.99 18.10 0.65
CA THR A 147 10.92 18.73 1.46
C THR A 147 11.02 18.31 2.92
N THR A 148 11.11 17.02 3.18
CA THR A 148 11.11 16.48 4.55
C THR A 148 12.42 16.74 5.28
N SER A 149 13.55 16.93 4.58
CA SER A 149 14.82 17.33 5.18
C SER A 149 14.76 18.71 5.84
N ILE A 150 13.91 19.60 5.34
CA ILE A 150 13.67 20.97 5.88
C ILE A 150 12.66 20.93 7.05
N GLY A 151 11.93 19.81 7.21
CA GLY A 151 10.83 19.70 8.16
C GLY A 151 9.50 20.22 7.62
N ALA A 152 9.37 20.36 6.32
CA ALA A 152 8.10 20.59 5.64
C ALA A 152 7.36 19.26 5.38
N TYR A 153 6.04 19.33 5.19
CA TYR A 153 5.18 18.14 5.01
C TYR A 153 4.99 17.86 3.52
N TRP A 154 5.08 16.59 3.16
CA TRP A 154 4.85 16.13 1.79
C TRP A 154 3.48 15.50 1.61
N THR A 155 2.84 15.76 0.47
CA THR A 155 1.69 15.00 -0.04
C THR A 155 1.85 14.72 -1.53
N GLY A 156 1.54 13.50 -1.97
CA GLY A 156 1.56 13.11 -3.38
C GLY A 156 0.16 12.82 -3.91
N VAL A 157 -0.11 13.28 -5.13
CA VAL A 157 -1.32 12.95 -5.89
C VAL A 157 -0.89 12.54 -7.30
N SER A 158 -1.31 11.39 -7.75
CA SER A 158 -0.96 10.85 -9.06
C SER A 158 -1.65 11.61 -10.22
N PRO A 159 -1.00 11.77 -11.40
CA PRO A 159 -1.55 12.50 -12.54
C PRO A 159 -2.80 11.90 -13.16
N ASP A 160 -3.13 10.65 -12.87
CA ASP A 160 -4.39 9.99 -13.27
C ASP A 160 -5.61 10.52 -12.50
N THR A 161 -5.39 11.16 -11.34
CA THR A 161 -6.44 11.75 -10.53
C THR A 161 -7.15 12.89 -11.26
N GLY A 162 -8.47 12.93 -11.17
CA GLY A 162 -9.28 14.02 -11.74
C GLY A 162 -9.09 15.34 -10.99
N VAL A 163 -9.16 16.48 -11.68
CA VAL A 163 -8.91 17.83 -11.14
C VAL A 163 -9.72 18.11 -9.88
N HIS A 164 -11.02 17.80 -9.87
CA HIS A 164 -11.88 18.00 -8.70
C HIS A 164 -11.34 17.25 -7.45
N ALA A 165 -10.95 15.99 -7.61
CA ALA A 165 -10.42 15.20 -6.52
C ALA A 165 -9.04 15.68 -6.03
N VAL A 166 -8.21 16.27 -6.91
CA VAL A 166 -6.97 16.97 -6.52
C VAL A 166 -7.29 18.19 -5.68
N LEU A 167 -8.22 19.03 -6.15
CA LEU A 167 -8.62 20.27 -5.47
C LEU A 167 -9.26 20.01 -4.11
N GLU A 168 -10.10 18.96 -3.98
CA GLU A 168 -10.68 18.55 -2.70
C GLU A 168 -9.61 18.20 -1.65
N ARG A 169 -8.44 17.75 -2.07
CA ARG A 169 -7.31 17.45 -1.19
C ARG A 169 -6.48 18.69 -0.89
N LEU A 170 -6.01 19.36 -1.94
CA LEU A 170 -5.03 20.42 -1.80
C LEU A 170 -5.60 21.69 -1.16
N LYS A 171 -6.89 22.02 -1.38
CA LYS A 171 -7.57 23.14 -0.71
C LYS A 171 -7.67 22.98 0.81
N GLN A 172 -7.62 21.73 1.31
CA GLN A 172 -7.67 21.49 2.76
C GLN A 172 -6.34 21.83 3.46
N ILE A 173 -5.22 21.60 2.78
CA ILE A 173 -3.88 21.72 3.38
C ILE A 173 -3.10 22.95 2.92
N GLU A 174 -3.56 23.63 1.87
CA GLU A 174 -3.00 24.88 1.34
C GLU A 174 -1.47 24.78 1.12
N PRO A 175 -0.99 23.97 0.16
CA PRO A 175 0.43 23.83 -0.09
C PRO A 175 1.04 25.11 -0.64
N LYS A 176 2.23 25.46 -0.15
CA LYS A 176 3.01 26.61 -0.59
C LYS A 176 3.66 26.39 -1.95
N ILE A 177 4.14 25.17 -2.18
CA ILE A 177 4.81 24.74 -3.41
C ILE A 177 4.09 23.52 -3.97
N LEU A 178 3.90 23.50 -5.29
CA LEU A 178 3.37 22.37 -6.05
C LEU A 178 4.41 21.91 -7.07
N PHE A 179 4.81 20.65 -7.02
CA PHE A 179 5.49 19.99 -8.11
C PHE A 179 4.46 19.35 -9.04
N ALA A 180 4.65 19.43 -10.35
CA ALA A 180 3.75 18.80 -11.30
C ALA A 180 4.53 18.23 -12.50
N ASP A 181 4.11 17.07 -13.00
CA ASP A 181 4.62 16.54 -14.25
C ASP A 181 3.98 17.26 -15.43
N HIS A 182 4.78 17.58 -16.45
CA HIS A 182 4.24 18.16 -17.66
C HIS A 182 3.51 17.13 -18.55
N ALA A 183 3.89 15.86 -18.43
CA ALA A 183 3.26 14.74 -19.12
C ALA A 183 3.50 13.42 -18.38
N SER A 184 2.71 12.40 -18.68
CA SER A 184 2.91 11.02 -18.23
C SER A 184 2.83 10.05 -19.40
N LEU A 185 3.63 8.96 -19.36
CA LEU A 185 3.54 7.87 -20.32
C LEU A 185 2.71 6.75 -19.69
N TYR A 186 1.59 6.41 -20.29
CA TYR A 186 0.76 5.31 -19.81
C TYR A 186 0.09 4.58 -20.97
N ASN A 187 0.18 3.26 -20.95
CA ASN A 187 -0.38 2.35 -21.95
C ASN A 187 0.08 2.68 -23.40
N GLY A 188 1.38 2.99 -23.54
CA GLY A 188 2.00 3.35 -24.83
C GLY A 188 1.61 4.73 -25.37
N LYS A 189 0.99 5.57 -24.56
CA LYS A 189 0.56 6.92 -24.97
C LYS A 189 1.09 7.97 -24.01
N VAL A 190 1.50 9.11 -24.56
CA VAL A 190 1.89 10.28 -23.77
C VAL A 190 0.64 11.13 -23.50
N HIS A 191 0.42 11.43 -22.23
CA HIS A 191 -0.69 12.23 -21.73
C HIS A 191 -0.17 13.55 -21.18
N GLY A 192 -0.38 14.65 -21.87
CA GLY A 192 0.00 15.99 -21.41
C GLY A 192 -0.84 16.44 -20.21
N SER A 193 -0.19 17.02 -19.21
CA SER A 193 -0.86 17.48 -17.97
C SER A 193 -1.27 18.96 -18.00
N HIS A 194 -0.89 19.72 -19.05
CA HIS A 194 -1.07 21.17 -19.12
C HIS A 194 -2.48 21.66 -18.75
N ALA A 195 -3.53 21.04 -19.34
CA ALA A 195 -4.91 21.46 -19.08
C ALA A 195 -5.31 21.25 -17.61
N LYS A 196 -4.98 20.08 -17.05
CA LYS A 196 -5.26 19.77 -15.63
C LYS A 196 -4.48 20.69 -14.70
N VAL A 197 -3.18 20.89 -14.94
CA VAL A 197 -2.31 21.74 -14.10
C VAL A 197 -2.79 23.18 -14.13
N ARG A 198 -3.20 23.70 -15.30
CA ARG A 198 -3.78 25.04 -15.41
C ARG A 198 -5.03 25.22 -14.55
N GLU A 199 -5.96 24.27 -14.61
CA GLU A 199 -7.20 24.29 -13.84
C GLU A 199 -6.92 24.16 -12.33
N ILE A 200 -6.03 23.25 -11.93
CA ILE A 200 -5.61 23.06 -10.53
C ILE A 200 -5.01 24.36 -9.97
N VAL A 201 -4.05 24.95 -10.67
CA VAL A 201 -3.31 26.14 -10.20
C VAL A 201 -4.21 27.38 -10.12
N ALA A 202 -5.15 27.53 -11.06
CA ALA A 202 -6.11 28.64 -11.03
C ALA A 202 -6.99 28.66 -9.78
N ASP A 203 -7.23 27.49 -9.19
CA ASP A 203 -8.12 27.30 -8.04
C ASP A 203 -7.36 27.17 -6.69
N LEU A 204 -6.02 27.40 -6.69
CA LEU A 204 -5.15 27.36 -5.52
C LEU A 204 -4.51 28.77 -5.27
N PRO A 205 -5.25 29.73 -4.70
CA PRO A 205 -4.79 31.13 -4.56
C PRO A 205 -3.62 31.32 -3.58
N PHE A 206 -3.37 30.35 -2.71
CA PHE A 206 -2.28 30.33 -1.73
C PHE A 206 -0.96 29.78 -2.31
N LEU A 207 -0.97 29.22 -3.51
CA LEU A 207 0.19 28.65 -4.15
C LEU A 207 1.21 29.72 -4.54
N GLU A 208 2.45 29.60 -4.05
CA GLU A 208 3.52 30.57 -4.34
C GLU A 208 4.41 30.12 -5.50
N VAL A 209 4.68 28.81 -5.64
CA VAL A 209 5.55 28.28 -6.67
C VAL A 209 4.96 27.02 -7.29
N LEU A 210 4.87 26.98 -8.61
CA LEU A 210 4.69 25.78 -9.38
C LEU A 210 6.02 25.37 -9.98
N VAL A 211 6.51 24.17 -9.67
CA VAL A 211 7.71 23.57 -10.25
C VAL A 211 7.29 22.44 -11.19
N VAL A 212 7.71 22.51 -12.45
CA VAL A 212 7.29 21.55 -13.49
C VAL A 212 8.43 20.59 -13.80
N PHE A 213 8.19 19.29 -13.62
CA PHE A 213 9.08 18.22 -14.09
C PHE A 213 8.86 17.96 -15.57
N GLU A 214 9.94 17.96 -16.35
CA GLU A 214 9.96 17.60 -17.77
C GLU A 214 10.16 16.08 -17.90
N THR A 215 9.06 15.33 -17.87
CA THR A 215 9.04 13.84 -17.78
C THR A 215 8.94 13.15 -19.14
N ALA A 216 8.66 13.86 -20.24
CA ALA A 216 8.59 13.33 -21.59
C ALA A 216 9.35 14.21 -22.58
N LYS A 217 10.18 13.60 -23.45
CA LYS A 217 11.12 14.32 -24.35
C LYS A 217 10.45 15.09 -25.48
N ASP A 218 9.27 14.63 -25.95
CA ASP A 218 8.65 15.12 -27.17
C ASP A 218 7.36 15.93 -26.90
N VAL A 219 7.23 16.47 -25.69
CA VAL A 219 6.06 17.25 -25.28
C VAL A 219 6.49 18.63 -24.79
N ASP A 220 6.11 19.65 -25.52
CA ASP A 220 6.29 21.02 -25.06
C ASP A 220 5.27 21.36 -23.97
N PHE A 221 5.76 21.73 -22.79
CA PHE A 221 4.92 22.32 -21.77
C PHE A 221 4.80 23.84 -22.00
N LYS A 222 3.62 24.26 -22.33
CA LYS A 222 3.34 25.69 -22.51
C LYS A 222 2.95 26.31 -21.19
N PHE A 223 3.76 27.23 -20.68
CA PHE A 223 3.46 27.98 -19.44
C PHE A 223 2.33 29.01 -19.60
N GLU A 224 1.85 29.23 -20.85
CA GLU A 224 0.78 30.16 -21.14
C GLU A 224 -0.52 29.79 -20.40
N GLY A 225 -1.01 30.72 -19.59
CA GLY A 225 -2.19 30.53 -18.75
C GLY A 225 -2.01 29.59 -17.55
N VAL A 226 -0.78 29.12 -17.30
CA VAL A 226 -0.44 28.30 -16.14
C VAL A 226 0.41 29.14 -15.19
N ARG A 227 -0.23 29.83 -14.24
CA ARG A 227 0.49 30.63 -13.26
C ARG A 227 -0.32 30.72 -11.97
N PRO A 228 0.31 30.51 -10.80
CA PRO A 228 -0.31 30.85 -9.52
C PRO A 228 -0.70 32.33 -9.48
N ALA A 229 -1.82 32.65 -8.86
CA ALA A 229 -2.35 34.03 -8.82
C ALA A 229 -1.34 35.05 -8.28
N ASN A 230 -0.57 34.66 -7.25
CA ASN A 230 0.42 35.50 -6.58
C ASN A 230 1.83 34.88 -6.62
N GLY A 231 2.09 33.95 -7.55
CA GLY A 231 3.31 33.18 -7.56
C GLY A 231 4.00 33.11 -8.90
N LYS A 232 4.98 32.19 -8.99
CA LYS A 232 5.76 31.92 -10.18
C LYS A 232 5.62 30.48 -10.66
N VAL A 233 5.87 30.25 -11.94
CA VAL A 233 6.03 28.93 -12.55
C VAL A 233 7.44 28.82 -13.09
N VAL A 234 8.09 27.66 -12.84
CA VAL A 234 9.46 27.40 -13.26
C VAL A 234 9.59 25.93 -13.69
N THR A 235 10.54 25.64 -14.60
CA THR A 235 10.95 24.25 -14.84
C THR A 235 11.76 23.75 -13.66
N TYR A 236 11.86 22.43 -13.48
CA TYR A 236 12.69 21.87 -12.41
C TYR A 236 14.17 22.22 -12.56
N ASN A 237 14.67 22.23 -13.81
CA ASN A 237 16.05 22.62 -14.10
C ASN A 237 16.32 24.07 -13.73
N ASP A 238 15.45 25.01 -14.13
CA ASP A 238 15.58 26.43 -13.77
C ASP A 238 15.46 26.63 -12.25
N PHE A 239 14.58 25.85 -11.59
CA PHE A 239 14.40 25.89 -10.15
C PHE A 239 15.67 25.53 -9.38
N GLN A 240 16.39 24.50 -9.83
CA GLN A 240 17.68 24.11 -9.25
C GLN A 240 18.80 25.09 -9.61
N SER A 241 18.83 25.57 -10.86
CA SER A 241 19.89 26.48 -11.34
C SER A 241 19.80 27.88 -10.73
N ALA A 242 18.67 28.25 -10.13
CA ALA A 242 18.52 29.53 -9.47
C ALA A 242 19.24 29.62 -8.08
N VAL A 243 19.80 28.51 -7.60
CA VAL A 243 20.47 28.45 -6.28
C VAL A 243 21.76 29.26 -6.31
N GLN A 244 21.84 30.30 -5.46
CA GLN A 244 23.02 31.19 -5.37
C GLN A 244 24.23 30.53 -4.69
N ASN A 245 24.00 29.64 -3.74
CA ASN A 245 25.06 28.91 -3.02
C ASN A 245 25.06 27.43 -3.36
N GLU A 246 25.65 27.09 -4.50
CA GLU A 246 25.78 25.70 -4.98
C GLU A 246 26.59 24.80 -4.03
N SER A 247 27.44 25.37 -3.17
CA SER A 247 28.28 24.62 -2.24
C SER A 247 27.64 24.33 -0.89
N ALA A 248 26.38 24.82 -0.64
CA ALA A 248 25.68 24.56 0.61
C ALA A 248 25.46 23.07 0.84
N SER A 249 25.85 22.57 2.01
CA SER A 249 25.67 21.16 2.39
C SER A 249 24.19 20.79 2.56
N LEU A 250 23.87 19.50 2.40
CA LEU A 250 22.56 18.98 2.78
C LEU A 250 22.46 18.99 4.31
N GLU A 251 21.56 19.80 4.81
CA GLU A 251 21.25 19.91 6.23
C GLU A 251 19.90 19.30 6.53
N PHE A 252 19.79 18.62 7.68
CA PHE A 252 18.54 18.04 8.17
C PHE A 252 18.04 18.85 9.35
N ALA A 253 16.77 19.24 9.31
CA ALA A 253 16.12 19.91 10.41
C ALA A 253 16.11 19.01 11.66
N SER A 254 16.43 19.61 12.82
CA SER A 254 16.33 18.92 14.11
C SER A 254 14.90 19.01 14.62
N LEU A 255 14.17 17.92 14.55
CA LEU A 255 12.72 17.87 14.74
C LEU A 255 12.35 16.97 15.92
N PRO A 256 11.21 17.22 16.61
CA PRO A 256 10.70 16.30 17.62
C PRO A 256 10.23 14.97 16.98
N PRO A 257 10.15 13.88 17.76
CA PRO A 257 9.82 12.56 17.26
C PRO A 257 8.45 12.44 16.57
N ASP A 258 7.50 13.26 17.00
CA ASP A 258 6.13 13.33 16.49
C ASP A 258 5.94 14.36 15.38
N HIS A 259 7.04 14.98 14.91
CA HIS A 259 6.96 15.96 13.84
C HIS A 259 6.33 15.34 12.59
N PRO A 260 5.32 16.02 11.98
CA PRO A 260 4.69 15.55 10.76
C PRO A 260 5.67 15.42 9.59
N VAL A 261 5.51 14.36 8.80
CA VAL A 261 6.31 14.13 7.59
C VAL A 261 5.45 14.04 6.35
N TYR A 262 4.30 13.35 6.45
CA TYR A 262 3.40 13.14 5.33
C TYR A 262 1.97 13.52 5.68
N ILE A 263 1.23 13.98 4.65
CA ILE A 263 -0.23 14.10 4.70
C ILE A 263 -0.78 13.19 3.60
N LEU A 264 -1.48 12.12 4.01
CA LEU A 264 -2.17 11.22 3.12
C LEU A 264 -3.69 11.39 3.27
N TYR A 265 -4.42 10.88 2.29
CA TYR A 265 -5.88 11.00 2.28
C TYR A 265 -6.54 9.63 2.24
N SER A 266 -7.45 9.39 3.15
CA SER A 266 -8.38 8.26 3.03
C SER A 266 -9.74 8.74 2.54
N SER A 267 -10.38 7.94 1.69
CA SER A 267 -11.75 8.18 1.28
C SER A 267 -12.68 7.92 2.47
N GLY A 268 -13.38 8.95 2.92
CA GLY A 268 -14.47 8.76 3.88
C GLY A 268 -15.68 8.12 3.18
N THR A 269 -16.45 7.31 3.89
CA THR A 269 -17.69 6.70 3.37
C THR A 269 -18.76 7.75 3.01
N THR A 270 -18.63 8.98 3.54
CA THR A 270 -19.56 10.09 3.32
C THR A 270 -18.84 11.43 3.40
N GLY A 271 -18.28 11.93 2.28
CA GLY A 271 -17.74 13.30 2.23
C GLY A 271 -16.34 13.45 1.66
N ALA A 272 -15.76 14.65 1.84
CA ALA A 272 -14.41 14.97 1.38
C ALA A 272 -13.34 14.06 1.98
N PRO A 273 -12.26 13.76 1.24
CA PRO A 273 -11.14 12.94 1.73
C PRO A 273 -10.59 13.47 3.07
N LYS A 274 -10.29 12.56 3.99
CA LYS A 274 -9.72 12.90 5.31
C LYS A 274 -8.21 13.10 5.19
N PRO A 275 -7.65 14.28 5.46
CA PRO A 275 -6.20 14.46 5.49
C PRO A 275 -5.63 13.93 6.81
N ILE A 276 -4.88 12.85 6.71
CA ILE A 276 -4.26 12.14 7.83
C ILE A 276 -2.79 12.54 7.88
N VAL A 277 -2.34 13.03 9.03
CA VAL A 277 -0.98 13.52 9.23
C VAL A 277 -0.15 12.48 9.95
N HIS A 278 0.91 12.00 9.31
CA HIS A 278 1.80 10.96 9.83
C HIS A 278 3.09 11.58 10.38
N GLY A 279 3.51 11.08 11.56
CA GLY A 279 4.74 11.51 12.22
C GLY A 279 5.97 10.83 11.63
N SER A 280 7.10 11.52 11.69
CA SER A 280 8.36 11.10 11.05
C SER A 280 8.96 9.85 11.71
N LEU A 281 9.17 9.88 13.02
CA LEU A 281 9.81 8.76 13.73
C LEU A 281 8.92 7.52 13.75
N GLY A 282 7.63 7.68 14.06
CA GLY A 282 6.69 6.57 14.14
C GLY A 282 6.61 5.81 12.82
N THR A 283 6.50 6.54 11.71
CA THR A 283 6.51 5.96 10.36
C THR A 283 7.82 5.23 10.06
N LEU A 284 8.97 5.86 10.30
CA LEU A 284 10.27 5.25 10.02
C LEU A 284 10.52 3.99 10.84
N LEU A 285 10.19 4.03 12.15
CA LEU A 285 10.37 2.90 13.06
C LEU A 285 9.53 1.69 12.63
N GLN A 286 8.28 1.95 12.27
CA GLN A 286 7.35 0.93 11.84
C GLN A 286 7.77 0.31 10.50
N HIS A 287 8.11 1.15 9.49
CA HIS A 287 8.54 0.67 8.18
C HIS A 287 9.86 -0.11 8.25
N LYS A 288 10.85 0.36 9.03
CA LYS A 288 12.10 -0.40 9.19
C LYS A 288 11.87 -1.75 9.86
N LYS A 289 11.00 -1.83 10.87
CA LYS A 289 10.58 -3.11 11.47
C LYS A 289 9.97 -4.03 10.41
N GLU A 290 9.12 -3.51 9.54
CA GLU A 290 8.47 -4.29 8.49
C GLU A 290 9.48 -4.76 7.43
N HIS A 291 10.27 -3.85 6.90
CA HIS A 291 11.26 -4.18 5.87
C HIS A 291 12.30 -5.19 6.36
N LEU A 292 12.89 -4.99 7.55
CA LEU A 292 13.95 -5.87 8.03
C LEU A 292 13.41 -7.20 8.56
N LEU A 293 12.37 -7.16 9.39
CA LEU A 293 11.92 -8.36 10.11
C LEU A 293 10.85 -9.14 9.34
N HIS A 294 9.89 -8.46 8.72
CA HIS A 294 8.79 -9.12 8.02
C HIS A 294 9.09 -9.42 6.55
N CYS A 295 9.91 -8.60 5.91
CA CYS A 295 10.32 -8.82 4.52
C CYS A 295 11.70 -9.43 4.37
N ASP A 296 12.52 -9.48 5.42
CA ASP A 296 13.96 -9.84 5.38
C ASP A 296 14.76 -9.03 4.35
N LEU A 297 14.36 -7.77 4.14
CA LEU A 297 14.98 -6.89 3.16
C LEU A 297 16.38 -6.47 3.62
N ARG A 298 17.37 -6.58 2.73
CA ARG A 298 18.79 -6.37 3.03
C ARG A 298 19.44 -5.39 2.05
N PRO A 299 20.58 -4.77 2.40
CA PRO A 299 21.42 -4.10 1.42
C PRO A 299 21.72 -5.03 0.23
N GLY A 300 21.61 -4.50 -0.99
CA GLY A 300 21.75 -5.26 -2.22
C GLY A 300 20.46 -5.92 -2.75
N ASP A 301 19.41 -5.98 -1.94
CA ASP A 301 18.07 -6.37 -2.44
C ASP A 301 17.45 -5.26 -3.28
N ARG A 302 16.56 -5.64 -4.20
CA ARG A 302 15.79 -4.74 -5.05
C ARG A 302 14.31 -4.86 -4.73
N LEU A 303 13.78 -3.83 -4.08
CA LEU A 303 12.38 -3.73 -3.70
C LEU A 303 11.60 -2.99 -4.78
N PHE A 304 10.62 -3.64 -5.34
CA PHE A 304 9.65 -3.05 -6.25
C PHE A 304 8.24 -3.21 -5.70
N TYR A 305 7.49 -2.13 -5.63
CA TYR A 305 6.04 -2.17 -5.40
C TYR A 305 5.32 -1.44 -6.53
N PHE A 306 4.45 -2.14 -7.27
CA PHE A 306 3.62 -1.49 -8.28
C PHE A 306 2.58 -0.61 -7.58
N THR A 307 2.78 0.69 -7.62
CA THR A 307 2.00 1.68 -6.86
C THR A 307 2.01 3.04 -7.53
N THR A 308 1.06 3.89 -7.16
CA THR A 308 1.04 5.32 -7.52
C THR A 308 1.40 6.18 -6.31
N THR A 309 1.77 7.43 -6.55
CA THR A 309 2.16 8.40 -5.51
C THR A 309 1.03 8.78 -4.55
N THR A 310 -0.23 8.57 -4.95
CA THR A 310 -1.41 8.77 -4.10
C THR A 310 -1.59 7.64 -3.08
N TRP A 311 -1.15 6.43 -3.41
CA TRP A 311 -1.36 5.26 -2.55
C TRP A 311 -0.29 5.17 -1.46
N MET A 312 -0.70 4.77 -0.24
CA MET A 312 0.20 4.66 0.92
C MET A 312 1.40 3.73 0.67
N MET A 313 1.25 2.72 -0.19
CA MET A 313 2.33 1.78 -0.52
C MET A 313 3.50 2.45 -1.24
N TRP A 314 3.33 3.64 -1.83
CA TRP A 314 4.45 4.40 -2.37
C TRP A 314 5.41 4.87 -1.25
N HIS A 315 4.89 5.36 -0.14
CA HIS A 315 5.69 5.78 1.02
C HIS A 315 6.38 4.58 1.67
N TRP A 316 5.68 3.44 1.71
CA TRP A 316 6.24 2.19 2.19
C TRP A 316 7.39 1.69 1.27
N LEU A 317 7.22 1.73 -0.06
CA LEU A 317 8.27 1.43 -1.04
C LEU A 317 9.49 2.33 -0.84
N VAL A 318 9.29 3.66 -0.79
CA VAL A 318 10.39 4.63 -0.69
C VAL A 318 11.18 4.45 0.61
N SER A 319 10.52 4.07 1.70
CA SER A 319 11.19 3.79 2.98
C SER A 319 12.12 2.56 2.93
N GLY A 320 12.06 1.73 1.90
CA GLY A 320 13.04 0.67 1.63
C GLY A 320 14.48 1.20 1.52
N LEU A 321 14.66 2.43 1.07
CA LEU A 321 15.96 3.12 1.09
C LEU A 321 16.58 3.16 2.50
N ALA A 322 15.77 3.34 3.55
CA ALA A 322 16.25 3.36 4.92
C ALA A 322 16.78 2.01 5.41
N SER A 323 16.54 0.94 4.66
CA SER A 323 17.08 -0.41 4.90
C SER A 323 18.29 -0.74 4.03
N GLY A 324 18.77 0.23 3.23
CA GLY A 324 19.91 0.05 2.32
C GLY A 324 19.57 -0.74 1.05
N ALA A 325 18.30 -0.99 0.78
CA ALA A 325 17.87 -1.65 -0.44
C ALA A 325 17.78 -0.66 -1.62
N THR A 326 17.96 -1.17 -2.83
CA THR A 326 17.62 -0.45 -4.06
C THR A 326 16.10 -0.47 -4.22
N ILE A 327 15.46 0.68 -4.44
CA ILE A 327 14.05 0.72 -4.79
C ILE A 327 13.85 0.83 -6.30
N VAL A 328 12.82 0.16 -6.81
CA VAL A 328 12.41 0.26 -8.21
C VAL A 328 11.12 1.06 -8.28
N LEU A 329 11.16 2.16 -9.02
CA LEU A 329 10.02 3.02 -9.29
C LEU A 329 9.55 2.74 -10.71
N TYR A 330 8.28 2.49 -10.91
CA TYR A 330 7.73 2.25 -12.23
C TYR A 330 6.57 3.20 -12.52
N ASP A 331 6.72 3.98 -13.59
CA ASP A 331 5.67 4.87 -14.10
C ASP A 331 5.19 4.38 -15.47
N GLY A 332 4.04 3.73 -15.50
CA GLY A 332 3.48 3.10 -16.69
C GLY A 332 2.44 2.03 -16.39
N SER A 333 1.91 1.43 -17.44
CA SER A 333 0.95 0.34 -17.34
C SER A 333 1.62 -0.98 -16.94
N PRO A 334 1.05 -1.77 -16.01
CA PRO A 334 1.60 -3.08 -15.64
C PRO A 334 1.53 -4.12 -16.77
N PHE A 335 0.86 -3.78 -17.87
CA PHE A 335 0.68 -4.62 -19.05
C PHE A 335 1.43 -4.09 -20.30
N ARG A 336 2.44 -3.24 -20.10
CA ARG A 336 3.28 -2.71 -21.18
C ARG A 336 4.78 -2.81 -20.84
N PRO A 337 5.66 -2.95 -21.85
CA PRO A 337 5.37 -3.16 -23.27
C PRO A 337 4.70 -4.51 -23.55
N PHE A 338 4.04 -4.64 -24.67
CA PHE A 338 3.55 -5.92 -25.14
C PHE A 338 4.69 -6.83 -25.56
N ASP A 339 4.56 -8.09 -25.25
CA ASP A 339 5.54 -9.12 -25.61
C ASP A 339 5.55 -9.44 -27.10
N VAL A 340 4.35 -9.47 -27.68
CA VAL A 340 4.08 -9.64 -29.10
C VAL A 340 3.03 -8.63 -29.54
N GLU A 341 3.07 -8.22 -30.78
CA GLU A 341 2.04 -7.34 -31.34
C GLU A 341 0.66 -8.00 -31.20
N GLY A 342 -0.29 -7.26 -30.59
CA GLY A 342 -1.62 -7.77 -30.30
C GLY A 342 -1.74 -8.63 -29.04
N GLY A 343 -0.66 -8.83 -28.26
CA GLY A 343 -0.71 -9.51 -26.96
C GLY A 343 -1.35 -8.64 -25.86
N ASN A 344 -1.72 -9.28 -24.76
CA ASN A 344 -2.40 -8.61 -23.62
C ASN A 344 -1.42 -7.99 -22.61
N GLY A 345 -0.12 -8.30 -22.73
CA GLY A 345 0.94 -7.69 -21.92
C GLY A 345 1.14 -8.31 -20.53
N GLU A 346 0.55 -9.45 -20.22
CA GLU A 346 0.70 -10.12 -18.90
C GLU A 346 2.17 -10.42 -18.56
N MET A 347 3.02 -10.57 -19.58
CA MET A 347 4.46 -10.81 -19.42
C MET A 347 5.27 -9.53 -19.11
N ALA A 348 4.69 -8.34 -19.15
CA ALA A 348 5.43 -7.09 -18.95
C ALA A 348 6.14 -7.03 -17.60
N MET A 349 5.41 -7.28 -16.49
CA MET A 349 6.01 -7.28 -15.15
C MET A 349 6.96 -8.47 -14.91
N PRO A 350 6.64 -9.72 -15.29
CA PRO A 350 7.62 -10.81 -15.22
C PRO A 350 8.95 -10.49 -15.92
N ARG A 351 8.91 -9.85 -17.10
CA ARG A 351 10.13 -9.43 -17.80
C ARG A 351 10.88 -8.32 -17.07
N LEU A 352 10.17 -7.35 -16.53
CA LEU A 352 10.77 -6.28 -15.72
C LEU A 352 11.46 -6.85 -14.47
N ILE A 353 10.84 -7.85 -13.83
CA ILE A 353 11.40 -8.54 -12.66
C ILE A 353 12.72 -9.23 -13.03
N GLU A 354 12.75 -9.96 -14.16
CA GLU A 354 13.97 -10.60 -14.66
C GLU A 354 15.03 -9.58 -15.06
N GLU A 355 14.66 -8.58 -15.88
CA GLU A 355 15.57 -7.54 -16.39
C GLU A 355 16.26 -6.79 -15.25
N LEU A 356 15.49 -6.36 -14.27
CA LEU A 356 15.98 -5.55 -13.16
C LEU A 356 16.39 -6.40 -11.96
N GLN A 357 16.40 -7.72 -12.06
CA GLN A 357 16.81 -8.64 -10.99
C GLN A 357 16.11 -8.31 -9.66
N ILE A 358 14.78 -8.10 -9.71
CA ILE A 358 13.98 -7.74 -8.54
C ILE A 358 13.94 -8.92 -7.58
N THR A 359 14.14 -8.63 -6.28
CA THR A 359 14.13 -9.64 -5.21
C THR A 359 12.83 -9.66 -4.41
N HIS A 360 12.18 -8.51 -4.29
CA HIS A 360 10.93 -8.34 -3.57
C HIS A 360 9.94 -7.59 -4.45
N PHE A 361 8.85 -8.25 -4.78
CA PHE A 361 7.82 -7.69 -5.66
C PHE A 361 6.50 -7.49 -4.93
N GLY A 362 6.00 -6.27 -4.92
CA GLY A 362 4.69 -5.92 -4.36
C GLY A 362 3.68 -5.50 -5.44
N THR A 363 2.44 -5.94 -5.29
CA THR A 363 1.37 -5.62 -6.22
C THR A 363 -0.02 -5.72 -5.57
N SER A 364 -1.08 -5.45 -6.33
CA SER A 364 -2.45 -5.66 -5.88
C SER A 364 -2.91 -7.11 -6.06
N ALA A 365 -3.87 -7.56 -5.26
CA ALA A 365 -4.53 -8.86 -5.45
C ALA A 365 -5.19 -8.95 -6.84
N LYS A 366 -5.74 -7.84 -7.35
CA LYS A 366 -6.34 -7.79 -8.69
C LYS A 366 -5.33 -8.12 -9.80
N TYR A 367 -4.09 -7.61 -9.72
CA TYR A 367 -3.06 -7.93 -10.71
C TYR A 367 -2.76 -9.44 -10.75
N LEU A 368 -2.55 -10.07 -9.58
CA LEU A 368 -2.31 -11.51 -9.51
C LEU A 368 -3.50 -12.32 -10.03
N SER A 369 -4.72 -11.87 -9.74
CA SER A 369 -5.94 -12.50 -10.27
C SER A 369 -6.03 -12.42 -11.81
N VAL A 370 -5.61 -11.31 -12.42
CA VAL A 370 -5.54 -11.21 -13.90
C VAL A 370 -4.56 -12.21 -14.48
N LEU A 371 -3.39 -12.39 -13.86
CA LEU A 371 -2.42 -13.39 -14.30
C LEU A 371 -2.95 -14.82 -14.14
N GLU A 372 -3.67 -15.09 -13.03
CA GLU A 372 -4.34 -16.39 -12.80
C GLU A 372 -5.39 -16.68 -13.89
N GLN A 373 -6.24 -15.71 -14.21
CA GLN A 373 -7.26 -15.83 -15.26
C GLN A 373 -6.64 -16.07 -16.64
N ALA A 374 -5.51 -15.43 -16.93
CA ALA A 374 -4.74 -15.67 -18.15
C ALA A 374 -3.97 -17.01 -18.12
N ALA A 375 -4.06 -17.77 -17.03
CA ALA A 375 -3.27 -18.99 -16.80
C ALA A 375 -1.78 -18.80 -17.11
N LEU A 376 -1.24 -17.59 -16.81
CA LEU A 376 0.14 -17.24 -17.16
C LEU A 376 1.15 -18.10 -16.40
N ASN A 377 2.11 -18.65 -17.12
CA ASN A 377 3.29 -19.30 -16.55
C ASN A 377 4.55 -18.70 -17.18
N PRO A 378 5.22 -17.74 -16.52
CA PRO A 378 6.35 -17.04 -17.10
C PRO A 378 7.50 -17.94 -17.52
N SER A 379 7.79 -18.99 -16.74
CA SER A 379 8.88 -19.94 -17.04
C SER A 379 8.61 -20.89 -18.21
N LYS A 380 7.33 -20.99 -18.62
CA LYS A 380 6.90 -21.83 -19.74
C LYS A 380 6.31 -21.02 -20.90
N HIS A 381 6.51 -19.71 -20.90
CA HIS A 381 5.96 -18.84 -21.95
C HIS A 381 6.54 -19.21 -23.33
N ALA A 382 5.65 -19.38 -24.31
CA ALA A 382 5.98 -20.00 -25.60
C ALA A 382 7.05 -19.25 -26.42
N HIS A 383 7.03 -17.91 -26.38
CA HIS A 383 7.95 -17.09 -27.19
C HIS A 383 9.28 -16.80 -26.47
N ARG A 384 9.21 -16.48 -25.18
CA ARG A 384 10.38 -16.13 -24.37
C ARG A 384 10.11 -16.46 -22.90
N PRO A 385 10.54 -17.64 -22.45
CA PRO A 385 10.49 -17.97 -21.02
C PRO A 385 11.26 -16.95 -20.17
N VAL A 386 10.78 -16.70 -18.97
CA VAL A 386 11.37 -15.74 -18.02
C VAL A 386 11.75 -16.47 -16.74
N SER A 387 12.96 -16.22 -16.26
CA SER A 387 13.41 -16.75 -14.98
C SER A 387 13.15 -15.74 -13.87
N LEU A 388 12.33 -16.11 -12.91
CA LEU A 388 12.07 -15.32 -11.71
C LEU A 388 12.94 -15.74 -10.52
N SER A 389 14.10 -16.35 -10.77
CA SER A 389 14.98 -16.95 -9.75
C SER A 389 15.56 -15.98 -8.74
N THR A 390 15.53 -14.67 -9.01
CA THR A 390 15.95 -13.63 -8.06
C THR A 390 14.88 -13.31 -7.02
N LEU A 391 13.60 -13.64 -7.29
CA LEU A 391 12.52 -13.36 -6.37
C LEU A 391 12.68 -14.17 -5.07
N LYS A 392 12.58 -13.45 -3.95
CA LYS A 392 12.52 -13.99 -2.59
C LYS A 392 11.13 -13.89 -2.01
N ALA A 393 10.39 -12.83 -2.39
CA ALA A 393 9.03 -12.59 -1.89
C ALA A 393 8.14 -11.89 -2.91
N ILE A 394 6.84 -12.20 -2.83
CA ILE A 394 5.77 -11.43 -3.47
C ILE A 394 4.84 -10.93 -2.36
N PHE A 395 4.49 -9.62 -2.39
CA PHE A 395 3.54 -9.01 -1.46
C PHE A 395 2.26 -8.60 -2.19
N SER A 396 1.12 -8.84 -1.56
CA SER A 396 -0.19 -8.50 -2.11
C SER A 396 -1.06 -7.77 -1.11
N THR A 397 -1.65 -6.65 -1.52
CA THR A 397 -2.61 -5.88 -0.71
C THR A 397 -3.60 -5.10 -1.59
N GLY A 398 -4.43 -4.25 -0.98
CA GLY A 398 -5.46 -3.45 -1.63
C GLY A 398 -6.84 -4.11 -1.63
N SER A 399 -6.88 -5.43 -1.66
CA SER A 399 -8.06 -6.27 -1.43
C SER A 399 -7.62 -7.65 -0.94
N PRO A 400 -8.51 -8.46 -0.35
CA PRO A 400 -8.18 -9.83 0.02
C PRO A 400 -7.68 -10.64 -1.17
N LEU A 401 -6.58 -11.38 -0.99
CA LEU A 401 -6.07 -12.29 -2.00
C LEU A 401 -6.89 -13.59 -1.99
N ALA A 402 -7.45 -13.96 -3.14
CA ALA A 402 -8.29 -15.15 -3.24
C ALA A 402 -7.49 -16.44 -2.96
N PRO A 403 -8.06 -17.43 -2.26
CA PRO A 403 -7.36 -18.68 -1.95
C PRO A 403 -6.83 -19.42 -3.20
N SER A 404 -7.53 -19.38 -4.34
CA SER A 404 -7.07 -19.94 -5.61
C SER A 404 -5.80 -19.27 -6.12
N THR A 405 -5.70 -17.97 -5.94
CA THR A 405 -4.53 -17.19 -6.38
C THR A 405 -3.26 -17.56 -5.59
N PHE A 406 -3.38 -17.95 -4.31
CA PHE A 406 -2.24 -18.52 -3.57
C PHE A 406 -1.73 -19.79 -4.26
N GLU A 407 -2.62 -20.73 -4.58
CA GLU A 407 -2.24 -21.97 -5.27
C GLU A 407 -1.64 -21.70 -6.66
N TYR A 408 -2.24 -20.76 -7.41
CA TYR A 408 -1.74 -20.34 -8.71
C TYR A 408 -0.30 -19.79 -8.64
N VAL A 409 0.00 -18.93 -7.68
CA VAL A 409 1.35 -18.35 -7.52
C VAL A 409 2.39 -19.46 -7.35
N TYR A 410 2.15 -20.45 -6.48
CA TYR A 410 3.09 -21.55 -6.27
C TYR A 410 3.15 -22.55 -7.43
N ALA A 411 2.05 -22.76 -8.14
CA ALA A 411 2.00 -23.68 -9.26
C ALA A 411 2.58 -23.10 -10.57
N SER A 412 2.46 -21.78 -10.77
CA SER A 412 2.72 -21.17 -12.07
C SER A 412 3.71 -20.01 -12.06
N ILE A 413 3.82 -19.26 -10.98
CA ILE A 413 4.73 -18.10 -10.92
C ILE A 413 6.06 -18.51 -10.32
N HIS A 414 6.09 -18.98 -9.06
CA HIS A 414 7.33 -19.41 -8.41
C HIS A 414 7.04 -20.39 -7.26
N PRO A 415 7.67 -21.60 -7.27
CA PRO A 415 7.37 -22.62 -6.27
C PRO A 415 7.99 -22.37 -4.88
N ASP A 416 9.04 -21.58 -4.79
CA ASP A 416 9.81 -21.37 -3.55
C ASP A 416 10.05 -19.88 -3.28
N ILE A 417 8.99 -19.19 -2.85
CA ILE A 417 9.04 -17.78 -2.40
C ILE A 417 8.10 -17.56 -1.21
N MET A 418 8.35 -16.52 -0.44
CA MET A 418 7.39 -16.04 0.53
C MET A 418 6.27 -15.27 -0.18
N LEU A 419 5.04 -15.81 -0.22
CA LEU A 419 3.86 -15.05 -0.65
C LEU A 419 3.22 -14.40 0.57
N GLY A 420 3.49 -13.11 0.76
CA GLY A 420 2.93 -12.31 1.84
C GLY A 420 1.67 -11.57 1.37
N SER A 421 0.48 -12.10 1.65
CA SER A 421 -0.70 -11.24 1.71
C SER A 421 -0.55 -10.34 2.93
N ILE A 422 -0.82 -9.03 2.81
CA ILE A 422 -0.62 -8.06 3.87
C ILE A 422 -1.84 -7.17 4.02
N THR A 423 -2.14 -6.75 5.25
CA THR A 423 -3.21 -5.79 5.53
C THR A 423 -2.75 -4.69 6.48
N GLY A 424 -3.26 -3.51 6.21
CA GLY A 424 -3.03 -2.28 6.94
C GLY A 424 -3.82 -1.17 6.27
N GLY A 425 -3.33 0.05 6.25
CA GLY A 425 -4.06 1.10 5.55
C GLY A 425 -3.39 2.46 5.60
N THR A 426 -3.96 3.37 4.84
CA THR A 426 -3.55 4.78 4.80
C THR A 426 -3.58 5.40 6.20
N ASP A 427 -4.53 4.96 7.04
CA ASP A 427 -4.77 5.49 8.38
C ASP A 427 -3.58 5.28 9.33
N ILE A 428 -2.81 4.22 9.13
CA ILE A 428 -1.61 3.94 9.95
C ILE A 428 -0.31 4.03 9.13
N LEU A 429 -0.41 4.15 7.81
CA LEU A 429 0.74 4.12 6.89
C LEU A 429 1.64 2.90 7.12
N SER A 430 1.08 1.77 7.48
CA SER A 430 1.77 0.59 7.98
C SER A 430 0.87 -0.65 7.87
N LEU A 431 1.32 -1.78 8.46
CA LEU A 431 0.68 -3.09 8.40
C LEU A 431 0.22 -3.58 9.77
N PHE A 432 -1.04 -3.99 9.89
CA PHE A 432 -1.56 -4.74 11.04
C PHE A 432 -1.20 -6.22 10.98
N CYS A 433 -1.26 -6.81 9.78
CA CYS A 433 -0.87 -8.19 9.55
C CYS A 433 0.07 -8.27 8.35
N SER A 434 1.06 -9.14 8.42
CA SER A 434 2.21 -9.16 7.52
C SER A 434 2.59 -10.56 7.07
N GLY A 435 3.46 -10.63 6.05
CA GLY A 435 4.28 -11.79 5.80
C GLY A 435 5.29 -12.04 6.91
N CYS A 436 5.87 -13.25 6.94
CA CYS A 436 6.91 -13.60 7.89
C CYS A 436 7.85 -14.67 7.33
N PRO A 437 9.16 -14.37 7.19
CA PRO A 437 10.12 -15.28 6.53
C PRO A 437 10.48 -16.52 7.36
N ILE A 438 9.97 -16.67 8.58
CA ILE A 438 10.16 -17.87 9.41
C ILE A 438 8.90 -18.72 9.57
N LEU A 439 7.76 -18.27 9.00
CA LEU A 439 6.48 -18.98 9.08
C LEU A 439 6.10 -19.60 7.73
N PRO A 440 5.35 -20.72 7.73
CA PRO A 440 4.76 -21.25 6.51
C PRO A 440 3.68 -20.32 5.95
N VAL A 441 3.41 -20.44 4.64
CA VAL A 441 2.28 -19.81 3.99
C VAL A 441 1.15 -20.82 3.88
N TYR A 442 0.00 -20.46 4.41
CA TYR A 442 -1.23 -21.23 4.31
C TYR A 442 -2.19 -20.59 3.29
N LYS A 443 -2.92 -21.43 2.58
CA LYS A 443 -3.89 -21.02 1.56
C LYS A 443 -4.94 -20.07 2.12
N GLY A 444 -5.00 -18.84 1.58
CA GLY A 444 -6.00 -17.82 1.93
C GLY A 444 -5.74 -17.09 3.25
N GLU A 445 -4.58 -17.30 3.90
CA GLU A 445 -4.22 -16.62 5.15
C GLU A 445 -3.09 -15.61 4.97
N ILE A 446 -3.18 -14.50 5.67
CA ILE A 446 -2.02 -13.65 5.99
C ILE A 446 -1.25 -14.36 7.08
N GLN A 447 0.07 -14.51 6.91
CA GLN A 447 0.89 -15.39 7.76
C GLN A 447 0.83 -15.07 9.25
N CYS A 448 0.78 -13.77 9.62
CA CYS A 448 0.82 -13.38 11.03
C CYS A 448 0.28 -11.98 11.30
N ARG A 449 -0.06 -11.73 12.56
CA ARG A 449 -0.20 -10.39 13.13
C ARG A 449 1.19 -9.76 13.27
N SER A 450 1.38 -8.52 12.81
CA SER A 450 2.69 -7.86 12.79
C SER A 450 3.29 -7.70 14.21
N LEU A 451 4.60 -7.80 14.33
CA LEU A 451 5.29 -7.54 15.60
C LEU A 451 5.00 -6.11 16.10
N GLY A 452 4.78 -5.97 17.41
CA GLY A 452 4.44 -4.70 18.06
C GLY A 452 3.02 -4.21 17.79
N MET A 453 2.19 -4.99 17.07
CA MET A 453 0.80 -4.69 16.78
C MET A 453 -0.10 -5.68 17.54
N ALA A 454 -0.76 -5.21 18.58
CA ALA A 454 -1.66 -6.03 19.40
C ALA A 454 -3.02 -6.20 18.70
N VAL A 455 -2.97 -6.82 17.52
CA VAL A 455 -4.14 -7.08 16.68
C VAL A 455 -4.95 -8.23 17.23
N THR A 456 -6.27 -8.04 17.31
CA THR A 456 -7.22 -9.06 17.74
C THR A 456 -8.55 -8.87 17.01
N ALA A 457 -9.42 -9.88 17.04
CA ALA A 457 -10.76 -9.83 16.48
C ALA A 457 -11.78 -9.64 17.61
N PHE A 458 -12.58 -8.58 17.57
CA PHE A 458 -13.62 -8.30 18.55
C PHE A 458 -15.00 -8.65 18.04
N ASP A 459 -15.84 -9.22 18.92
CA ASP A 459 -17.27 -9.31 18.70
C ASP A 459 -17.94 -7.93 18.90
N PRO A 460 -19.23 -7.77 18.56
CA PRO A 460 -19.94 -6.50 18.76
C PRO A 460 -20.06 -6.04 20.22
N ALA A 461 -19.85 -6.93 21.19
CA ALA A 461 -19.85 -6.61 22.61
C ALA A 461 -18.46 -6.16 23.12
N GLY A 462 -17.41 -6.22 22.25
CA GLY A 462 -16.05 -5.84 22.58
C GLY A 462 -15.24 -6.96 23.26
N ASN A 463 -15.66 -8.21 23.10
CA ASN A 463 -14.88 -9.34 23.59
C ASN A 463 -13.89 -9.82 22.54
N ASP A 464 -12.68 -10.19 22.95
CA ASP A 464 -11.70 -10.84 22.08
C ASP A 464 -12.13 -12.26 21.74
N ILE A 465 -12.40 -12.51 20.46
CA ILE A 465 -12.82 -13.80 19.93
C ILE A 465 -11.74 -14.45 19.05
N SER A 466 -10.52 -13.94 19.04
CA SER A 466 -9.42 -14.47 18.20
C SER A 466 -9.14 -15.95 18.40
N ALA A 467 -9.33 -16.46 19.64
CA ALA A 467 -9.10 -17.87 19.96
C ALA A 467 -10.24 -18.79 19.50
N SER A 468 -11.43 -18.27 19.18
CA SER A 468 -12.58 -19.06 18.74
C SER A 468 -12.52 -19.41 17.26
N GLY A 469 -11.78 -18.63 16.45
CA GLY A 469 -11.81 -18.71 15.01
C GLY A 469 -13.08 -18.11 14.37
N GLU A 470 -13.88 -17.40 15.14
CA GLU A 470 -15.06 -16.68 14.64
C GLU A 470 -14.66 -15.33 14.03
N PRO A 471 -15.43 -14.83 13.05
CA PRO A 471 -15.20 -13.53 12.44
C PRO A 471 -15.54 -12.37 13.39
N GLY A 472 -14.69 -11.33 13.38
CA GLY A 472 -14.88 -10.13 14.19
C GLY A 472 -14.23 -8.88 13.59
N ASP A 473 -14.45 -7.75 14.24
CA ASP A 473 -13.84 -6.49 13.88
C ASP A 473 -12.36 -6.48 14.23
N LEU A 474 -11.49 -6.09 13.28
CA LEU A 474 -10.07 -5.92 13.54
C LEU A 474 -9.85 -4.71 14.45
N VAL A 475 -9.28 -4.97 15.61
CA VAL A 475 -8.87 -3.92 16.55
C VAL A 475 -7.39 -4.06 16.92
N CYS A 476 -6.79 -2.95 17.37
CA CYS A 476 -5.48 -2.95 18.00
C CYS A 476 -5.60 -2.41 19.41
N THR A 477 -5.21 -3.22 20.40
CA THR A 477 -5.49 -2.97 21.82
C THR A 477 -4.33 -2.30 22.56
N VAL A 478 -3.19 -2.10 21.89
CA VAL A 478 -2.01 -1.39 22.44
C VAL A 478 -1.59 -0.29 21.45
N PRO A 479 -1.20 0.91 21.94
CA PRO A 479 -0.67 1.95 21.08
C PRO A 479 0.56 1.51 20.30
N PHE A 480 0.72 2.04 19.08
CA PHE A 480 1.84 1.74 18.19
C PHE A 480 2.40 3.02 17.56
N PRO A 481 3.69 3.04 17.15
CA PRO A 481 4.37 4.28 16.74
C PRO A 481 3.78 4.99 15.52
N ALA A 482 3.22 4.25 14.57
CA ALA A 482 2.67 4.81 13.33
C ALA A 482 1.21 5.28 13.44
N GLN A 483 0.66 5.43 14.66
CA GLN A 483 -0.60 6.14 14.82
C GLN A 483 -0.46 7.57 14.24
N PRO A 484 -1.45 8.09 13.51
CA PRO A 484 -1.41 9.46 13.03
C PRO A 484 -1.23 10.45 14.18
N VAL A 485 -0.42 11.47 13.97
CA VAL A 485 -0.21 12.51 14.99
C VAL A 485 -1.41 13.44 15.08
N MET A 486 -2.15 13.61 13.98
CA MET A 486 -3.38 14.41 13.95
C MET A 486 -4.16 14.19 12.65
N PHE A 487 -5.38 14.72 12.59
CA PHE A 487 -6.08 15.02 11.35
C PHE A 487 -6.00 16.52 11.05
N TRP A 488 -5.90 16.87 9.78
CA TRP A 488 -5.91 18.24 9.34
C TRP A 488 -7.35 18.81 9.28
N PRO A 489 -7.59 20.09 9.63
CA PRO A 489 -6.62 21.01 10.22
C PRO A 489 -6.29 20.64 11.68
N PRO A 490 -5.11 21.04 12.18
CA PRO A 490 -4.74 20.82 13.58
C PRO A 490 -5.70 21.52 14.54
N GLY A 491 -5.78 21.03 15.79
CA GLY A 491 -6.63 21.60 16.82
C GLY A 491 -7.88 20.77 17.14
N PRO A 492 -8.85 21.33 17.87
CA PRO A 492 -9.98 20.57 18.42
C PRO A 492 -10.81 19.79 17.39
N LYS A 493 -11.06 20.39 16.22
CA LYS A 493 -11.84 19.75 15.15
C LYS A 493 -11.12 18.52 14.57
N GLY A 494 -9.81 18.63 14.31
CA GLY A 494 -9.00 17.52 13.83
C GLY A 494 -8.92 16.39 14.87
N LEU A 495 -8.73 16.74 16.15
CA LEU A 495 -8.70 15.78 17.26
C LEU A 495 -10.05 15.05 17.44
N GLU A 496 -11.16 15.77 17.37
CA GLU A 496 -12.49 15.17 17.44
C GLU A 496 -12.73 14.17 16.31
N LYS A 497 -12.37 14.57 15.06
CA LYS A 497 -12.47 13.71 13.89
C LYS A 497 -11.59 12.46 14.01
N TYR A 498 -10.36 12.62 14.54
CA TYR A 498 -9.45 11.51 14.81
C TYR A 498 -10.04 10.52 15.81
N ARG A 499 -10.52 11.00 16.95
CA ARG A 499 -11.14 10.15 17.98
C ARG A 499 -12.37 9.42 17.45
N LYS A 500 -13.26 10.10 16.76
CA LYS A 500 -14.45 9.50 16.15
C LYS A 500 -14.12 8.43 15.11
N SER A 501 -13.01 8.59 14.39
CA SER A 501 -12.63 7.64 13.34
C SER A 501 -12.17 6.29 13.89
N TYR A 502 -11.57 6.24 15.09
CA TYR A 502 -10.88 5.04 15.56
C TYR A 502 -11.27 4.58 16.97
N PHE A 503 -11.86 5.43 17.79
CA PHE A 503 -12.05 5.17 19.22
C PHE A 503 -13.52 5.27 19.72
N ASP A 504 -14.47 5.48 18.84
CA ASP A 504 -15.88 5.61 19.23
C ASP A 504 -16.59 4.26 19.43
N VAL A 505 -16.12 3.19 18.76
CA VAL A 505 -16.83 1.90 18.74
C VAL A 505 -16.56 1.09 20.00
N PHE A 506 -15.27 0.89 20.36
CA PHE A 506 -14.88 0.01 21.47
C PHE A 506 -14.22 0.77 22.63
N GLY A 507 -14.33 2.10 22.64
CA GLY A 507 -13.82 2.96 23.70
C GLY A 507 -12.43 3.56 23.41
N PRO A 508 -11.98 4.47 24.30
CA PRO A 508 -10.90 5.41 23.99
C PRO A 508 -9.49 4.81 23.88
N ASN A 509 -9.32 3.56 24.24
CA ASN A 509 -8.02 2.87 24.24
C ASN A 509 -7.93 1.75 23.20
N ILE A 510 -8.99 1.50 22.45
CA ILE A 510 -9.06 0.43 21.45
C ILE A 510 -9.15 1.06 20.05
N TRP A 511 -8.10 0.86 19.26
CA TRP A 511 -8.12 1.28 17.85
C TRP A 511 -9.01 0.33 17.05
N HIS A 512 -10.12 0.83 16.53
CA HIS A 512 -10.98 0.14 15.59
C HIS A 512 -10.62 0.55 14.16
N HIS A 513 -10.15 -0.41 13.34
CA HIS A 513 -9.68 -0.09 11.98
C HIS A 513 -10.81 -0.09 10.94
N GLY A 514 -11.88 -0.81 11.21
CA GLY A 514 -12.98 -0.97 10.28
C GLY A 514 -12.75 -2.06 9.23
N ASP A 515 -11.87 -3.01 9.52
CA ASP A 515 -11.70 -4.26 8.78
C ASP A 515 -12.38 -5.41 9.52
N PHE A 516 -12.89 -6.40 8.77
CA PHE A 516 -13.53 -7.59 9.30
C PHE A 516 -12.64 -8.80 9.01
N VAL A 517 -12.27 -9.53 10.07
CA VAL A 517 -11.24 -10.56 10.00
C VAL A 517 -11.61 -11.80 10.78
N ARG A 518 -10.93 -12.90 10.50
CA ARG A 518 -10.93 -14.11 11.30
C ARG A 518 -9.49 -14.51 11.60
N VAL A 519 -9.18 -14.75 12.86
CA VAL A 519 -7.89 -15.32 13.27
C VAL A 519 -8.01 -16.84 13.32
N ASN A 520 -7.12 -17.55 12.63
CA ASN A 520 -7.10 -19.00 12.71
C ASN A 520 -6.41 -19.44 14.02
N PRO A 521 -7.10 -20.12 14.94
CA PRO A 521 -6.53 -20.50 16.24
C PRO A 521 -5.43 -21.58 16.13
N VAL A 522 -5.33 -22.29 15.01
CA VAL A 522 -4.33 -23.34 14.80
C VAL A 522 -3.04 -22.76 14.22
N THR A 523 -3.15 -21.93 13.17
CA THR A 523 -1.99 -21.38 12.47
C THR A 523 -1.55 -20.03 13.03
N GLY A 524 -2.45 -19.29 13.70
CA GLY A 524 -2.25 -17.89 14.08
C GLY A 524 -2.39 -16.92 12.91
N GLY A 525 -2.63 -17.42 11.69
CA GLY A 525 -2.83 -16.63 10.48
C GLY A 525 -4.15 -15.86 10.51
N VAL A 526 -4.26 -14.85 9.64
CA VAL A 526 -5.42 -13.96 9.58
C VAL A 526 -6.08 -14.03 8.20
N VAL A 527 -7.38 -14.26 8.19
CA VAL A 527 -8.20 -14.22 6.98
C VAL A 527 -8.93 -12.89 6.91
N MET A 528 -8.70 -12.14 5.83
CA MET A 528 -9.43 -10.90 5.55
C MET A 528 -10.79 -11.20 4.94
N LEU A 529 -11.84 -10.69 5.55
CA LEU A 529 -13.24 -10.89 5.12
C LEU A 529 -13.85 -9.63 4.48
N GLY A 530 -13.12 -8.52 4.49
CA GLY A 530 -13.52 -7.25 3.92
C GLY A 530 -13.53 -6.12 4.94
N ARG A 531 -14.29 -5.07 4.65
CA ARG A 531 -14.48 -3.92 5.55
C ARG A 531 -15.62 -4.19 6.52
N SER A 532 -15.51 -3.71 7.77
CA SER A 532 -16.60 -3.82 8.77
C SER A 532 -17.86 -3.06 8.37
N ASP A 533 -17.70 -1.93 7.65
CA ASP A 533 -18.81 -1.17 7.07
C ASP A 533 -19.42 -1.83 5.82
N GLY A 534 -18.71 -2.77 5.21
CA GLY A 534 -19.15 -3.63 4.11
C GLY A 534 -19.59 -5.04 4.55
N VAL A 535 -19.71 -5.29 5.84
CA VAL A 535 -20.24 -6.57 6.36
C VAL A 535 -21.73 -6.64 6.10
N LEU A 536 -22.13 -7.69 5.39
CA LEU A 536 -23.51 -7.97 5.04
C LEU A 536 -24.18 -8.74 6.18
N LYS A 537 -25.45 -8.40 6.46
CA LYS A 537 -26.19 -8.96 7.60
C LYS A 537 -27.60 -9.45 7.22
N PRO A 538 -27.81 -10.13 6.08
CA PRO A 538 -29.14 -10.62 5.75
C PRO A 538 -29.58 -11.66 6.79
N SER A 539 -30.81 -11.48 7.28
CA SER A 539 -31.43 -12.37 8.29
C SER A 539 -30.57 -12.55 9.56
N GLY A 540 -29.77 -11.53 9.91
CA GLY A 540 -28.92 -11.53 11.10
C GLY A 540 -27.60 -12.29 10.97
N VAL A 541 -27.34 -12.97 9.86
CA VAL A 541 -26.07 -13.67 9.60
C VAL A 541 -25.04 -12.68 9.05
N ARG A 542 -23.92 -12.54 9.74
CA ARG A 542 -22.82 -11.66 9.32
C ARG A 542 -21.86 -12.40 8.39
N PHE A 543 -21.54 -11.81 7.23
CA PHE A 543 -20.47 -12.29 6.36
C PHE A 543 -19.83 -11.14 5.59
N GLY A 544 -18.55 -11.30 5.23
CA GLY A 544 -17.80 -10.29 4.50
C GLY A 544 -18.13 -10.30 3.01
N SER A 545 -18.16 -9.11 2.39
CA SER A 545 -18.33 -8.97 0.93
C SER A 545 -17.27 -9.73 0.13
N ALA A 546 -16.07 -9.95 0.68
CA ALA A 546 -15.01 -10.75 0.07
C ALA A 546 -15.42 -12.20 -0.21
N GLU A 547 -16.34 -12.78 0.58
CA GLU A 547 -16.84 -14.13 0.34
C GLU A 547 -17.62 -14.21 -0.99
N ILE A 548 -18.40 -13.18 -1.31
CA ILE A 548 -19.11 -13.06 -2.59
C ILE A 548 -18.12 -12.87 -3.73
N TYR A 549 -17.14 -11.97 -3.57
CA TYR A 549 -16.13 -11.71 -4.60
C TYR A 549 -15.29 -12.95 -4.91
N ASN A 550 -14.95 -13.76 -3.92
CA ASN A 550 -14.25 -15.04 -4.13
C ASN A 550 -15.08 -16.04 -4.96
N VAL A 551 -16.40 -16.09 -4.74
CA VAL A 551 -17.31 -16.94 -5.56
C VAL A 551 -17.36 -16.45 -7.00
N LEU A 552 -17.45 -15.13 -7.21
CA LEU A 552 -17.45 -14.55 -8.56
C LEU A 552 -16.15 -14.83 -9.30
N LEU A 553 -15.01 -14.62 -8.67
CA LEU A 553 -13.70 -14.90 -9.23
C LEU A 553 -13.51 -16.39 -9.58
N LYS A 554 -14.03 -17.28 -8.74
CA LYS A 554 -13.89 -18.73 -8.95
C LYS A 554 -14.78 -19.27 -10.08
N HIS A 555 -15.98 -18.72 -10.25
CA HIS A 555 -17.00 -19.33 -11.12
C HIS A 555 -17.42 -18.48 -12.32
N PHE A 556 -17.13 -17.17 -12.31
CA PHE A 556 -17.60 -16.21 -13.30
C PHE A 556 -16.50 -15.26 -13.79
N ALA A 557 -15.23 -15.64 -13.65
CA ALA A 557 -14.07 -14.81 -14.00
C ALA A 557 -14.07 -14.34 -15.45
N ASP A 558 -14.52 -15.20 -16.38
CA ASP A 558 -14.57 -14.90 -17.81
C ASP A 558 -15.74 -13.98 -18.19
N GLU A 559 -16.78 -13.94 -17.36
CA GLU A 559 -18.02 -13.24 -17.63
C GLU A 559 -18.08 -11.85 -16.95
N ILE A 560 -17.41 -11.72 -15.80
CA ILE A 560 -17.47 -10.54 -14.94
C ILE A 560 -16.12 -9.83 -14.88
N GLU A 561 -16.08 -8.60 -15.41
CA GLU A 561 -14.90 -7.73 -15.37
C GLU A 561 -14.68 -7.11 -13.98
N ASP A 562 -15.78 -6.67 -13.34
CA ASP A 562 -15.76 -6.02 -12.02
C ASP A 562 -17.09 -6.19 -11.29
N SER A 563 -17.08 -6.06 -9.95
CA SER A 563 -18.27 -6.24 -9.14
C SER A 563 -18.24 -5.40 -7.87
N LEU A 564 -19.44 -4.99 -7.41
CA LEU A 564 -19.65 -4.28 -6.16
C LEU A 564 -20.84 -4.91 -5.42
N CYS A 565 -20.60 -5.36 -4.20
CA CYS A 565 -21.63 -5.92 -3.33
C CYS A 565 -21.92 -4.97 -2.16
N VAL A 566 -23.19 -4.66 -1.92
CA VAL A 566 -23.63 -3.77 -0.84
C VAL A 566 -24.88 -4.33 -0.15
N GLY A 567 -24.98 -4.09 1.15
CA GLY A 567 -26.21 -4.31 1.89
C GLY A 567 -27.16 -3.11 1.72
N ARG A 568 -28.41 -3.37 1.35
CA ARG A 568 -29.44 -2.35 1.26
C ARG A 568 -30.51 -2.58 2.33
N ARG A 569 -30.73 -1.56 3.15
CA ARG A 569 -31.83 -1.53 4.11
C ARG A 569 -32.47 -0.14 4.10
N ARG A 570 -33.72 -0.04 3.63
CA ARG A 570 -34.47 1.22 3.61
C ARG A 570 -35.23 1.35 4.94
N GLU A 571 -34.93 2.42 5.65
CA GLU A 571 -35.56 2.69 6.95
C GLU A 571 -37.10 2.78 6.82
N GLY A 572 -37.82 2.09 7.68
CA GLY A 572 -39.29 2.05 7.68
C GLY A 572 -39.94 1.25 6.53
N ILE A 573 -39.14 0.66 5.61
CA ILE A 573 -39.63 -0.11 4.46
C ILE A 573 -39.17 -1.57 4.50
N ASP A 574 -37.85 -1.78 4.68
CA ASP A 574 -37.31 -3.13 4.64
C ASP A 574 -37.23 -3.71 6.06
N SER A 575 -37.84 -4.87 6.27
CA SER A 575 -37.77 -5.60 7.54
C SER A 575 -36.38 -6.18 7.80
N ASP A 576 -35.61 -6.41 6.73
CA ASP A 576 -34.27 -7.02 6.77
C ASP A 576 -33.34 -6.39 5.71
N GLU A 577 -32.03 -6.70 5.79
CA GLU A 577 -31.05 -6.28 4.81
C GLU A 577 -31.14 -7.15 3.55
N THR A 578 -31.21 -6.51 2.41
CA THR A 578 -31.13 -7.16 1.10
C THR A 578 -29.73 -6.97 0.52
N VAL A 579 -29.07 -8.06 0.18
CA VAL A 579 -27.76 -8.00 -0.49
C VAL A 579 -27.97 -7.68 -1.97
N VAL A 580 -27.33 -6.62 -2.44
CA VAL A 580 -27.39 -6.16 -3.83
C VAL A 580 -25.98 -6.29 -4.43
N LEU A 581 -25.88 -7.03 -5.53
CA LEU A 581 -24.66 -7.22 -6.26
C LEU A 581 -24.75 -6.50 -7.61
N PHE A 582 -23.83 -5.56 -7.84
CA PHE A 582 -23.62 -4.92 -9.12
C PHE A 582 -22.47 -5.65 -9.82
N VAL A 583 -22.65 -6.03 -11.08
CA VAL A 583 -21.61 -6.67 -11.89
C VAL A 583 -21.41 -5.91 -13.19
N LYS A 584 -20.14 -5.70 -13.56
CA LYS A 584 -19.74 -5.22 -14.88
C LYS A 584 -19.36 -6.44 -15.70
N LEU A 585 -20.08 -6.66 -16.80
CA LEU A 585 -19.82 -7.79 -17.69
C LEU A 585 -18.63 -7.51 -18.62
N SER A 586 -17.84 -8.54 -18.90
CA SER A 586 -16.79 -8.50 -19.92
C SER A 586 -17.40 -8.28 -21.30
N LEU A 587 -16.74 -7.43 -22.13
CA LEU A 587 -17.24 -7.09 -23.48
C LEU A 587 -17.38 -8.31 -24.42
N ALA A 588 -16.73 -9.43 -24.11
CA ALA A 588 -16.77 -10.67 -24.88
C ALA A 588 -17.89 -11.62 -24.46
N SER A 589 -18.61 -11.35 -23.38
CA SER A 589 -19.64 -12.27 -22.88
C SER A 589 -21.01 -11.95 -23.51
N PRO A 590 -21.67 -12.92 -24.17
CA PRO A 590 -23.05 -12.75 -24.57
C PRO A 590 -23.91 -12.62 -23.29
N LEU A 591 -24.89 -11.72 -23.30
CA LEU A 591 -25.87 -11.60 -22.20
C LEU A 591 -26.42 -12.98 -21.84
N PRO A 592 -26.47 -13.39 -20.58
CA PRO A 592 -26.99 -14.68 -20.19
C PRO A 592 -28.42 -14.83 -20.71
N CYS A 593 -28.65 -15.90 -21.46
CA CYS A 593 -29.96 -16.22 -22.02
C CYS A 593 -30.95 -16.47 -20.89
N GLN A 594 -32.19 -16.04 -21.07
CA GLN A 594 -33.31 -15.99 -20.09
C GLN A 594 -33.72 -17.31 -19.43
N SER A 595 -32.87 -18.32 -19.30
CA SER A 595 -33.26 -19.65 -18.87
C SER A 595 -32.94 -20.04 -17.41
N SER A 596 -32.36 -19.15 -16.60
CA SER A 596 -32.22 -19.42 -15.16
C SER A 596 -33.18 -18.54 -14.36
N ARG A 597 -34.39 -19.09 -14.09
CA ARG A 597 -35.41 -18.51 -13.20
C ARG A 597 -34.92 -18.56 -11.75
N ALA A 598 -34.23 -17.53 -11.30
CA ALA A 598 -34.14 -17.15 -9.91
C ALA A 598 -34.08 -15.63 -9.86
N GLY A 599 -35.25 -14.99 -9.69
CA GLY A 599 -35.41 -13.64 -9.16
C GLY A 599 -34.73 -12.46 -9.86
N PHE A 600 -34.63 -12.41 -11.20
CA PHE A 600 -34.06 -11.30 -11.94
C PHE A 600 -35.14 -10.27 -12.31
N SER A 601 -34.98 -9.02 -11.92
CA SER A 601 -35.75 -7.90 -12.45
C SER A 601 -34.84 -7.05 -13.37
N PRO A 602 -35.04 -7.06 -14.70
CA PRO A 602 -34.22 -6.26 -15.60
C PRO A 602 -34.76 -4.84 -15.66
N SER A 603 -34.05 -3.89 -15.07
CA SER A 603 -34.23 -2.48 -15.42
C SER A 603 -32.86 -1.86 -15.77
N PHE A 604 -32.78 -1.39 -17.00
CA PHE A 604 -31.69 -0.68 -17.68
C PHE A 604 -30.91 -1.48 -18.72
N ALA A 605 -31.47 -1.56 -19.91
CA ALA A 605 -30.86 -2.11 -21.12
C ALA A 605 -30.00 -1.06 -21.90
N LYS A 606 -29.12 -0.30 -21.25
CA LYS A 606 -28.17 0.61 -21.94
C LYS A 606 -26.82 0.78 -21.26
N SER A 607 -26.52 0.06 -20.19
CA SER A 607 -25.19 0.07 -19.56
C SER A 607 -24.68 -1.35 -19.38
N SER A 608 -23.38 -1.55 -19.49
CA SER A 608 -22.70 -2.83 -19.24
C SER A 608 -22.74 -3.28 -17.75
N VAL A 609 -23.61 -2.72 -16.93
CA VAL A 609 -23.76 -3.03 -15.50
C VAL A 609 -25.08 -3.74 -15.29
N LEU A 610 -25.02 -4.97 -14.78
CA LEU A 610 -26.17 -5.76 -14.33
C LEU A 610 -26.33 -5.61 -12.83
N VAL A 611 -27.54 -5.34 -12.35
CA VAL A 611 -27.90 -5.28 -10.93
C VAL A 611 -28.59 -6.58 -10.53
N MET A 612 -28.01 -7.32 -9.60
CA MET A 612 -28.56 -8.57 -9.07
C MET A 612 -28.99 -8.38 -7.62
N PHE A 613 -30.22 -8.79 -7.30
CA PHE A 613 -30.72 -8.89 -5.93
C PHE A 613 -30.52 -10.33 -5.45
N LEU A 614 -29.67 -10.53 -4.48
CA LEU A 614 -29.49 -11.84 -3.87
C LEU A 614 -30.53 -12.00 -2.76
N ALA A 615 -31.64 -12.68 -3.07
CA ALA A 615 -32.57 -13.13 -2.05
C ALA A 615 -31.87 -14.16 -1.14
N SER A 616 -32.32 -14.35 0.08
CA SER A 616 -31.78 -15.19 1.18
C SER A 616 -31.28 -16.61 0.83
N SER A 617 -31.10 -16.92 -0.43
CA SER A 617 -30.68 -18.21 -1.02
C SER A 617 -29.18 -18.32 -1.32
N ILE A 618 -28.32 -17.46 -0.77
CA ILE A 618 -26.84 -17.65 -0.87
C ILE A 618 -26.41 -18.99 -0.27
N LEU A 619 -27.21 -19.59 0.59
CA LEU A 619 -27.02 -20.96 1.07
C LEU A 619 -27.14 -22.04 -0.05
N VAL A 620 -27.75 -21.74 -1.20
CA VAL A 620 -27.95 -22.71 -2.30
C VAL A 620 -26.77 -22.73 -3.27
N LEU A 621 -25.98 -21.65 -3.40
CA LEU A 621 -24.75 -21.64 -4.20
C LEU A 621 -23.60 -22.43 -3.55
N ARG A 622 -23.74 -22.85 -2.29
CA ARG A 622 -22.80 -23.76 -1.62
C ARG A 622 -23.01 -25.25 -1.98
N SER A 623 -24.05 -25.60 -2.72
CA SER A 623 -24.45 -27.01 -2.95
C SER A 623 -24.50 -27.47 -4.42
N GLN A 624 -23.92 -26.71 -5.36
CA GLN A 624 -23.78 -27.21 -6.74
C GLN A 624 -22.28 -27.19 -7.16
#